data_728f75500e2cfa36da4f12e146c1dc3e
#
_entry.id   728f75500e2cfa36da4f12e146c1dc3e
#
_cell.length_a   1.000
_cell.length_b   1.000
_cell.length_c   1.000
_cell.angle_alpha   90.00
_cell.angle_beta   90.00
_cell.angle_gamma   90.00
#
_symmetry.space_group_name_H-M   'P 1'
#
loop_
_entity.id
_entity.type
_entity.pdbx_description
1 polymer ?
#
loop_
_entity_poly.entity_id
_entity_poly.type
_entity_poly.pdbx_seq_one_letter_code
_entity_poly.pdbx_strand_id
1 'polypeptide(L)'
;MTTVLIIGGYGTFGLRLVRLLSDSDGLTVLVAGRNIAKAADAIQDIDGPATLIPTRLDRSRPLAPQLGRSVDIVVDAVGPFQAYGKTRDLVFDFCEGVGAAYIDLSDDPAFCAHMINRAEDSTVTVATGWSTFSAVTGAALHALGGGIPISGLVPSPRLPMGRAVIDSVLSYAGKAIPGGTKPSWGLTQVRRSTIAPPGVLPMRNLLFANIATPDTVLIHENAAGYVAPQPEILHRILILMARMVKYRFLPRLTLFGGLIHRAQSLISIGEPRGGLCVEADGGRFDLIGDGDTGPFVPVIPAAALIIALHRGERFANGLLRPGADFPLPRLTPWFDKVGIDYGIRAKPDGSLYVDTLGGAMTDLPDPIQTLHDGGVFTGRAQVSRGRNPLARLIANIFGLPKAGEHALQVSITTDDQGREHWSRTYSGRTMFSLQYAGTGRSENLIIEKFGPIAVQLGLFRDGDVLRYQTRGWSLFGIPLPRMLVPSGDVHEAIDAQGRFKFHVDMIAPSLGRLVHY
;
A
#
# COMPACT_ATOMS: atom_id res chain seq x y z
N MET A 1 10.92 -33.54 1.16
CA MET A 1 10.54 -32.82 2.40
C MET A 1 11.53 -31.67 2.55
N THR A 2 11.09 -30.42 2.57
CA THR A 2 11.97 -29.24 2.57
C THR A 2 12.04 -28.66 3.98
N THR A 3 13.25 -28.40 4.47
CA THR A 3 13.47 -27.80 5.80
C THR A 3 13.88 -26.35 5.67
N VAL A 4 13.09 -25.44 6.24
CA VAL A 4 13.31 -24.00 6.26
C VAL A 4 13.71 -23.54 7.66
N LEU A 5 14.84 -22.88 7.80
CA LEU A 5 15.27 -22.25 9.04
C LEU A 5 14.90 -20.75 9.01
N ILE A 6 14.04 -20.30 9.91
CA ILE A 6 13.70 -18.89 10.07
C ILE A 6 14.36 -18.34 11.33
N ILE A 7 15.46 -17.61 11.17
CA ILE A 7 16.16 -16.95 12.27
C ILE A 7 15.39 -15.67 12.63
N GLY A 8 15.00 -15.53 13.91
CA GLY A 8 14.03 -14.50 14.32
C GLY A 8 12.58 -14.92 14.08
N GLY A 9 12.28 -16.21 13.99
CA GLY A 9 11.00 -16.79 13.61
C GLY A 9 9.80 -16.40 14.50
N TYR A 10 10.02 -15.99 15.74
CA TYR A 10 8.98 -15.45 16.63
C TYR A 10 9.00 -13.90 16.75
N GLY A 11 9.77 -13.22 15.89
CA GLY A 11 9.77 -11.76 15.74
C GLY A 11 8.59 -11.26 14.91
N THR A 12 8.49 -9.94 14.80
CA THR A 12 7.38 -9.26 14.10
C THR A 12 7.15 -9.78 12.67
N PHE A 13 8.20 -9.95 11.90
CA PHE A 13 8.12 -10.45 10.51
C PHE A 13 8.26 -11.98 10.45
N GLY A 14 9.18 -12.55 11.24
CA GLY A 14 9.39 -14.01 11.23
C GLY A 14 8.12 -14.80 11.54
N LEU A 15 7.33 -14.39 12.55
CA LEU A 15 6.09 -15.07 12.90
C LEU A 15 5.02 -14.98 11.80
N ARG A 16 4.98 -13.86 11.08
CA ARG A 16 4.07 -13.72 9.92
C ARG A 16 4.49 -14.62 8.77
N LEU A 17 5.80 -14.74 8.54
CA LEU A 17 6.32 -15.68 7.57
C LEU A 17 5.98 -17.13 7.95
N VAL A 18 6.16 -17.51 9.22
CA VAL A 18 5.76 -18.84 9.74
C VAL A 18 4.27 -19.09 9.46
N ARG A 19 3.39 -18.13 9.73
CA ARG A 19 1.94 -18.25 9.46
C ARG A 19 1.62 -18.43 7.97
N LEU A 20 2.31 -17.73 7.08
CA LEU A 20 2.11 -17.91 5.63
C LEU A 20 2.54 -19.30 5.15
N LEU A 21 3.57 -19.86 5.79
CA LEU A 21 4.14 -21.17 5.43
C LEU A 21 3.42 -22.35 6.10
N SER A 22 2.67 -22.11 7.18
CA SER A 22 2.00 -23.19 7.92
C SER A 22 0.99 -23.98 7.08
N ASP A 23 0.40 -23.35 6.04
CA ASP A 23 -0.56 -23.98 5.13
C ASP A 23 0.08 -24.90 4.07
N SER A 24 1.40 -25.14 4.12
CA SER A 24 2.11 -25.90 3.09
C SER A 24 2.46 -27.30 3.56
N ASP A 25 1.89 -28.31 2.91
CA ASP A 25 2.20 -29.71 3.21
C ASP A 25 3.65 -30.08 2.82
N GLY A 26 4.25 -31.02 3.57
CA GLY A 26 5.61 -31.48 3.33
C GLY A 26 6.72 -30.46 3.67
N LEU A 27 6.38 -29.32 4.29
CA LEU A 27 7.32 -28.33 4.75
C LEU A 27 7.63 -28.48 6.24
N THR A 28 8.91 -28.45 6.60
CA THR A 28 9.37 -28.35 7.99
C THR A 28 9.95 -26.97 8.24
N VAL A 29 9.41 -26.22 9.20
CA VAL A 29 9.84 -24.86 9.55
C VAL A 29 10.48 -24.85 10.93
N LEU A 30 11.77 -24.56 10.99
CA LEU A 30 12.52 -24.35 12.23
C LEU A 30 12.34 -22.89 12.67
N VAL A 31 11.51 -22.67 13.69
CA VAL A 31 11.21 -21.34 14.23
C VAL A 31 12.28 -20.96 15.24
N ALA A 32 13.34 -20.28 14.76
CA ALA A 32 14.58 -20.13 15.49
C ALA A 32 14.75 -18.78 16.17
N GLY A 33 15.37 -18.81 17.35
CA GLY A 33 15.81 -17.64 18.08
C GLY A 33 16.42 -17.99 19.43
N ARG A 34 16.87 -16.98 20.19
CA ARG A 34 17.63 -17.18 21.43
C ARG A 34 16.81 -17.82 22.57
N ASN A 35 15.51 -17.67 22.56
CA ASN A 35 14.60 -18.18 23.59
C ASN A 35 13.63 -19.21 22.97
N ILE A 36 13.88 -20.48 23.24
CA ILE A 36 13.08 -21.60 22.71
C ILE A 36 11.65 -21.63 23.29
N ALA A 37 11.45 -21.21 24.54
CA ALA A 37 10.10 -21.16 25.14
C ALA A 37 9.24 -20.13 24.42
N LYS A 38 9.78 -18.92 24.13
CA LYS A 38 9.08 -17.94 23.32
C LYS A 38 8.78 -18.42 21.90
N ALA A 39 9.66 -19.22 21.32
CA ALA A 39 9.41 -19.80 20.00
C ALA A 39 8.26 -20.82 20.06
N ALA A 40 8.23 -21.68 21.09
CA ALA A 40 7.15 -22.64 21.31
C ALA A 40 5.81 -21.93 21.55
N ASP A 41 5.77 -20.95 22.47
CA ASP A 41 4.57 -20.18 22.77
C ASP A 41 4.01 -19.46 21.53
N ALA A 42 4.91 -18.93 20.68
CA ALA A 42 4.51 -18.17 19.49
C ALA A 42 3.84 -19.01 18.39
N ILE A 43 4.10 -20.32 18.37
CA ILE A 43 3.57 -21.22 17.34
C ILE A 43 2.51 -22.19 17.86
N GLN A 44 2.19 -22.19 19.16
CA GLN A 44 1.25 -23.15 19.77
C GLN A 44 -0.15 -23.10 19.16
N ASP A 45 -0.59 -21.90 18.73
CA ASP A 45 -1.92 -21.66 18.16
C ASP A 45 -1.88 -21.51 16.62
N ILE A 46 -0.80 -21.98 15.97
CA ILE A 46 -0.69 -21.97 14.52
C ILE A 46 -0.97 -23.36 14.00
N ASP A 47 -2.15 -23.52 13.42
CA ASP A 47 -2.57 -24.76 12.77
C ASP A 47 -2.11 -24.79 11.30
N GLY A 48 -1.94 -26.00 10.77
CA GLY A 48 -1.61 -26.21 9.37
C GLY A 48 -0.85 -27.52 9.12
N PRO A 49 -0.73 -27.94 7.86
CA PRO A 49 -0.04 -29.19 7.49
C PRO A 49 1.50 -29.11 7.60
N ALA A 50 2.09 -27.90 7.68
CA ALA A 50 3.53 -27.77 7.88
C ALA A 50 3.95 -28.17 9.31
N THR A 51 5.11 -28.81 9.43
CA THR A 51 5.68 -29.15 10.74
C THR A 51 6.45 -27.96 11.29
N LEU A 52 5.96 -27.34 12.36
CA LEU A 52 6.62 -26.21 13.03
C LEU A 52 7.45 -26.70 14.22
N ILE A 53 8.74 -26.37 14.26
CA ILE A 53 9.67 -26.84 15.31
C ILE A 53 10.33 -25.62 15.97
N PRO A 54 10.06 -25.36 17.28
CA PRO A 54 10.76 -24.32 18.01
C PRO A 54 12.23 -24.70 18.16
N THR A 55 13.12 -23.79 17.81
CA THR A 55 14.56 -24.06 17.74
C THR A 55 15.33 -22.97 18.48
N ARG A 56 16.27 -23.39 19.36
CA ARG A 56 17.18 -22.44 20.00
C ARG A 56 18.35 -22.16 19.09
N LEU A 57 18.56 -20.87 18.73
CA LEU A 57 19.66 -20.45 17.89
C LEU A 57 20.07 -19.01 18.23
N ASP A 58 21.37 -18.80 18.36
CA ASP A 58 21.99 -17.47 18.48
C ASP A 58 22.67 -17.11 17.15
N ARG A 59 22.09 -16.16 16.42
CA ARG A 59 22.58 -15.69 15.11
C ARG A 59 24.01 -15.10 15.19
N SER A 60 24.42 -14.63 16.36
CA SER A 60 25.75 -14.03 16.54
C SER A 60 26.90 -15.06 16.71
N ARG A 61 26.57 -16.33 16.64
CA ARG A 61 27.51 -17.47 16.76
C ARG A 61 27.46 -18.35 15.51
N PRO A 62 28.50 -19.14 15.21
CA PRO A 62 28.45 -20.12 14.12
C PRO A 62 27.21 -21.00 14.20
N LEU A 63 26.49 -21.19 13.09
CA LEU A 63 25.19 -21.87 13.06
C LEU A 63 25.32 -23.39 13.09
N ALA A 64 26.29 -23.96 12.37
CA ALA A 64 26.44 -25.41 12.22
C ALA A 64 26.48 -26.17 13.56
N PRO A 65 27.19 -25.76 14.63
CA PRO A 65 27.19 -26.45 15.92
C PRO A 65 25.86 -26.34 16.68
N GLN A 66 24.97 -25.43 16.28
CA GLN A 66 23.70 -25.17 16.95
C GLN A 66 22.54 -25.97 16.33
N LEU A 67 22.72 -26.52 15.12
CA LEU A 67 21.70 -27.21 14.34
C LEU A 67 22.00 -28.71 14.27
N GLY A 68 21.05 -29.52 14.75
CA GLY A 68 21.15 -30.98 14.73
C GLY A 68 20.59 -31.66 13.47
N ARG A 69 20.29 -30.88 12.41
CA ARG A 69 19.69 -31.35 11.14
C ARG A 69 20.10 -30.53 9.95
N SER A 70 19.94 -31.09 8.75
CA SER A 70 20.11 -30.35 7.50
C SER A 70 19.00 -29.35 7.30
N VAL A 71 19.31 -28.27 6.59
CA VAL A 71 18.37 -27.24 6.16
C VAL A 71 18.57 -26.97 4.67
N ASP A 72 17.48 -26.71 3.96
CA ASP A 72 17.47 -26.45 2.52
C ASP A 72 17.38 -24.95 2.22
N ILE A 73 16.75 -24.18 3.11
CA ILE A 73 16.51 -22.74 2.96
C ILE A 73 16.71 -22.06 4.31
N VAL A 74 17.42 -20.95 4.33
CA VAL A 74 17.62 -20.13 5.52
C VAL A 74 17.08 -18.72 5.30
N VAL A 75 16.29 -18.23 6.26
CA VAL A 75 15.77 -16.86 6.28
C VAL A 75 16.34 -16.12 7.48
N ASP A 76 17.10 -15.04 7.24
CA ASP A 76 17.52 -14.10 8.30
C ASP A 76 16.48 -12.97 8.43
N ALA A 77 15.66 -13.04 9.49
CA ALA A 77 14.61 -12.07 9.80
C ALA A 77 14.85 -11.32 11.13
N VAL A 78 16.10 -11.27 11.63
CA VAL A 78 16.37 -10.75 12.98
C VAL A 78 16.41 -9.22 13.00
N GLY A 79 17.15 -8.57 12.10
CA GLY A 79 17.38 -7.10 12.14
C GLY A 79 17.84 -6.54 13.50
N PRO A 80 18.22 -5.29 13.62
CA PRO A 80 18.55 -4.38 12.52
C PRO A 80 19.89 -4.77 11.86
N PHE A 81 19.91 -4.89 10.56
CA PHE A 81 21.07 -5.36 9.79
C PHE A 81 22.26 -4.42 9.90
N GLN A 82 22.02 -3.12 10.11
CA GLN A 82 23.02 -2.09 10.37
C GLN A 82 23.90 -2.38 11.60
N ALA A 83 23.42 -3.23 12.51
CA ALA A 83 24.09 -3.54 13.78
C ALA A 83 24.90 -4.84 13.76
N TYR A 84 24.91 -5.61 12.68
CA TYR A 84 25.53 -6.95 12.65
C TYR A 84 27.08 -6.94 12.77
N GLY A 85 27.74 -5.89 12.30
CA GLY A 85 29.18 -5.76 12.44
C GLY A 85 29.96 -6.98 11.91
N LYS A 86 30.80 -7.57 12.77
CA LYS A 86 31.65 -8.73 12.41
C LYS A 86 30.86 -10.05 12.22
N THR A 87 29.59 -10.11 12.61
CA THR A 87 28.77 -11.33 12.52
C THR A 87 27.86 -11.33 11.29
N ARG A 88 27.98 -10.36 10.40
CA ARG A 88 27.07 -10.18 9.26
C ARG A 88 27.07 -11.38 8.31
N ASP A 89 28.25 -12.01 8.09
CA ASP A 89 28.44 -13.09 7.12
C ASP A 89 28.07 -14.48 7.64
N LEU A 90 27.93 -14.68 8.96
CA LEU A 90 27.78 -16.00 9.58
C LEU A 90 26.62 -16.83 9.01
N VAL A 91 25.51 -16.20 8.68
CA VAL A 91 24.34 -16.90 8.11
C VAL A 91 24.60 -17.27 6.67
N PHE A 92 25.17 -16.36 5.89
CA PHE A 92 25.53 -16.61 4.50
C PHE A 92 26.60 -17.71 4.38
N ASP A 93 27.69 -17.62 5.17
CA ASP A 93 28.76 -18.62 5.18
C ASP A 93 28.23 -20.02 5.54
N PHE A 94 27.26 -20.08 6.46
CA PHE A 94 26.59 -21.34 6.78
C PHE A 94 25.81 -21.87 5.56
N CYS A 95 25.05 -21.03 4.85
CA CYS A 95 24.29 -21.43 3.66
C CYS A 95 25.21 -21.99 2.57
N GLU A 96 26.31 -21.29 2.28
CA GLU A 96 27.34 -21.74 1.34
C GLU A 96 27.93 -23.13 1.75
N GLY A 97 28.21 -23.29 3.05
CA GLY A 97 28.79 -24.52 3.59
C GLY A 97 27.89 -25.76 3.52
N VAL A 98 26.56 -25.56 3.51
CA VAL A 98 25.58 -26.68 3.50
C VAL A 98 24.77 -26.77 2.19
N GLY A 99 24.97 -25.83 1.25
CA GLY A 99 24.23 -25.78 -0.01
C GLY A 99 22.77 -25.30 0.14
N ALA A 100 22.45 -24.52 1.18
CA ALA A 100 21.11 -24.00 1.43
C ALA A 100 20.89 -22.64 0.74
N ALA A 101 19.68 -22.41 0.22
CA ALA A 101 19.32 -21.09 -0.30
C ALA A 101 19.31 -20.05 0.84
N TYR A 102 19.86 -18.86 0.57
CA TYR A 102 19.94 -17.74 1.49
C TYR A 102 18.90 -16.68 1.18
N ILE A 103 18.13 -16.26 2.19
CA ILE A 103 17.14 -15.18 2.09
C ILE A 103 17.36 -14.26 3.30
N ASP A 104 17.35 -12.93 3.09
CA ASP A 104 17.28 -11.97 4.19
C ASP A 104 16.23 -10.89 3.95
N LEU A 105 15.69 -10.34 5.03
CA LEU A 105 14.70 -9.28 5.01
C LEU A 105 15.33 -7.90 5.26
N SER A 106 16.57 -7.69 4.81
CA SER A 106 17.31 -6.46 5.07
C SER A 106 16.65 -5.23 4.46
N ASP A 107 16.59 -4.18 5.23
CA ASP A 107 16.23 -2.82 4.82
C ASP A 107 17.46 -1.89 4.72
N ASP A 108 18.67 -2.43 4.92
CA ASP A 108 19.92 -1.67 4.91
C ASP A 108 20.65 -1.77 3.56
N PRO A 109 20.76 -0.64 2.81
CA PRO A 109 21.46 -0.66 1.53
C PRO A 109 22.94 -1.05 1.66
N ALA A 110 23.60 -0.72 2.79
CA ALA A 110 25.01 -1.06 2.98
C ALA A 110 25.21 -2.56 3.21
N PHE A 111 24.29 -3.21 3.94
CA PHE A 111 24.27 -4.66 4.10
C PHE A 111 23.98 -5.35 2.75
N CYS A 112 22.96 -4.91 2.03
CA CYS A 112 22.62 -5.48 0.73
C CYS A 112 23.76 -5.33 -0.29
N ALA A 113 24.41 -4.17 -0.35
CA ALA A 113 25.58 -3.98 -1.22
C ALA A 113 26.72 -4.96 -0.89
N HIS A 114 26.96 -5.24 0.40
CA HIS A 114 27.92 -6.26 0.80
C HIS A 114 27.49 -7.65 0.36
N MET A 115 26.21 -8.01 0.52
CA MET A 115 25.69 -9.32 0.11
C MET A 115 25.68 -9.51 -1.40
N ILE A 116 25.48 -8.44 -2.20
CA ILE A 116 25.63 -8.47 -3.66
C ILE A 116 27.02 -8.94 -4.03
N ASN A 117 28.07 -8.33 -3.47
CA ASN A 117 29.45 -8.72 -3.74
C ASN A 117 29.73 -10.18 -3.30
N ARG A 118 29.14 -10.63 -2.19
CA ARG A 118 29.29 -12.02 -1.75
C ARG A 118 28.56 -13.02 -2.67
N ALA A 119 27.50 -12.58 -3.31
CA ALA A 119 26.69 -13.41 -4.20
C ALA A 119 27.32 -13.64 -5.59
N GLU A 120 28.34 -12.84 -6.00
CA GLU A 120 28.97 -12.96 -7.33
C GLU A 120 29.53 -14.35 -7.61
N ASP A 121 30.19 -14.95 -6.61
CA ASP A 121 30.79 -16.29 -6.70
C ASP A 121 30.01 -17.34 -5.90
N SER A 122 28.75 -17.06 -5.54
CA SER A 122 27.96 -17.93 -4.67
C SER A 122 27.53 -19.22 -5.39
N THR A 123 27.59 -20.33 -4.65
CA THR A 123 27.15 -21.66 -5.10
C THR A 123 25.68 -21.93 -4.77
N VAL A 124 25.01 -21.01 -4.05
CA VAL A 124 23.61 -21.12 -3.66
C VAL A 124 22.79 -19.94 -4.19
N THR A 125 21.47 -20.07 -4.20
CA THR A 125 20.57 -18.95 -4.53
C THR A 125 20.58 -17.93 -3.38
N VAL A 126 20.78 -16.66 -3.70
CA VAL A 126 20.90 -15.53 -2.76
C VAL A 126 19.83 -14.49 -3.00
N ALA A 127 18.94 -14.29 -2.06
CA ALA A 127 17.87 -13.28 -2.07
C ALA A 127 18.08 -12.30 -0.92
N THR A 128 18.90 -11.26 -1.11
CA THR A 128 19.15 -10.20 -0.10
C THR A 128 18.15 -9.06 -0.25
N GLY A 129 17.78 -8.44 0.88
CA GLY A 129 16.77 -7.38 0.92
C GLY A 129 15.39 -7.87 0.45
N TRP A 130 15.07 -9.14 0.58
CA TRP A 130 13.89 -9.79 -0.02
C TRP A 130 12.60 -9.46 0.73
N SER A 131 12.25 -8.17 0.75
CA SER A 131 11.17 -7.59 1.52
C SER A 131 10.38 -6.56 0.71
N THR A 132 9.64 -5.64 1.38
CA THR A 132 8.80 -4.62 0.72
C THR A 132 9.60 -3.76 -0.25
N PHE A 133 10.63 -3.08 0.28
CA PHE A 133 11.61 -2.43 -0.58
C PHE A 133 12.48 -3.52 -1.23
N SER A 134 12.86 -3.29 -2.44
CA SER A 134 13.51 -4.18 -3.39
C SER A 134 12.61 -5.27 -3.96
N ALA A 135 12.13 -6.26 -3.22
CA ALA A 135 11.40 -7.37 -3.84
C ALA A 135 10.02 -6.95 -4.39
N VAL A 136 9.17 -6.28 -3.59
CA VAL A 136 7.87 -5.78 -4.09
C VAL A 136 8.08 -4.59 -5.03
N THR A 137 8.97 -3.65 -4.69
CA THR A 137 9.29 -2.49 -5.54
C THR A 137 9.83 -2.94 -6.90
N GLY A 138 10.77 -3.90 -6.92
CA GLY A 138 11.35 -4.42 -8.16
C GLY A 138 10.32 -5.17 -9.02
N ALA A 139 9.47 -5.98 -8.41
CA ALA A 139 8.39 -6.69 -9.10
C ALA A 139 7.37 -5.71 -9.71
N ALA A 140 6.99 -4.66 -8.96
CA ALA A 140 6.11 -3.60 -9.44
C ALA A 140 6.76 -2.79 -10.57
N LEU A 141 8.02 -2.39 -10.40
CA LEU A 141 8.77 -1.67 -11.43
C LEU A 141 8.88 -2.45 -12.74
N HIS A 142 9.17 -3.74 -12.64
CA HIS A 142 9.22 -4.63 -13.83
C HIS A 142 7.85 -4.66 -14.55
N ALA A 143 6.75 -4.74 -13.80
CA ALA A 143 5.41 -4.70 -14.37
C ALA A 143 5.03 -3.33 -14.96
N LEU A 144 5.66 -2.24 -14.50
CA LEU A 144 5.52 -0.89 -15.05
C LEU A 144 6.43 -0.64 -16.29
N GLY A 145 7.21 -1.62 -16.73
CA GLY A 145 8.10 -1.48 -17.88
C GLY A 145 9.48 -0.92 -17.56
N GLY A 146 9.85 -0.85 -16.28
CA GLY A 146 11.16 -0.36 -15.84
C GLY A 146 11.22 1.14 -15.53
N GLY A 147 12.43 1.69 -15.49
CA GLY A 147 12.68 3.10 -15.16
C GLY A 147 13.29 3.30 -13.78
N ILE A 148 13.25 4.53 -13.27
CA ILE A 148 13.75 4.89 -11.93
C ILE A 148 12.60 4.88 -10.94
N PRO A 149 12.57 3.96 -9.95
CA PRO A 149 11.45 3.87 -9.03
C PRO A 149 11.49 4.96 -7.96
N ILE A 150 10.33 5.52 -7.67
CA ILE A 150 10.05 6.29 -6.46
C ILE A 150 9.06 5.47 -5.64
N SER A 151 9.51 4.92 -4.53
CA SER A 151 8.70 4.07 -3.66
C SER A 151 8.31 4.78 -2.37
N GLY A 152 7.08 4.58 -1.91
CA GLY A 152 6.56 5.20 -0.69
C GLY A 152 5.78 4.22 0.17
N LEU A 153 6.21 4.02 1.44
CA LEU A 153 5.59 3.12 2.40
C LEU A 153 4.82 3.89 3.47
N VAL A 154 3.61 3.47 3.76
CA VAL A 154 2.80 3.92 4.90
C VAL A 154 2.62 2.76 5.86
N PRO A 155 3.28 2.76 7.02
CA PRO A 155 3.04 1.75 8.04
C PRO A 155 1.65 1.94 8.66
N SER A 156 0.96 0.83 8.97
CA SER A 156 -0.33 0.91 9.68
C SER A 156 -0.14 1.53 11.07
N PRO A 157 -0.89 2.58 11.44
CA PRO A 157 -0.72 3.26 12.72
C PRO A 157 -1.20 2.46 13.93
N ARG A 158 -2.04 1.45 13.72
CA ARG A 158 -2.56 0.59 14.80
C ARG A 158 -1.67 -0.60 15.14
N LEU A 159 -0.70 -0.88 14.31
CA LEU A 159 0.23 -1.97 14.55
C LEU A 159 1.61 -1.39 14.86
N PRO A 160 2.13 -1.62 16.08
CA PRO A 160 3.42 -1.07 16.45
C PRO A 160 4.52 -1.65 15.57
N MET A 161 5.33 -0.77 14.99
CA MET A 161 6.54 -1.20 14.28
C MET A 161 7.50 -1.86 15.26
N GLY A 162 8.11 -2.96 14.85
CA GLY A 162 9.15 -3.61 15.65
C GLY A 162 10.31 -2.66 15.96
N ARG A 163 10.94 -2.81 17.13
CA ARG A 163 12.06 -1.99 17.56
C ARG A 163 13.17 -1.94 16.51
N ALA A 164 13.48 -3.06 15.85
CA ALA A 164 14.50 -3.14 14.82
C ALA A 164 14.22 -2.23 13.62
N VAL A 165 12.95 -2.15 13.18
CA VAL A 165 12.52 -1.27 12.07
C VAL A 165 12.68 0.20 12.45
N ILE A 166 12.29 0.58 13.67
CA ILE A 166 12.47 1.95 14.17
C ILE A 166 13.95 2.31 14.21
N ASP A 167 14.80 1.45 14.77
CA ASP A 167 16.22 1.68 14.88
C ASP A 167 16.88 1.76 13.49
N SER A 168 16.43 0.99 12.51
CA SER A 168 16.87 1.05 11.11
C SER A 168 16.56 2.44 10.50
N VAL A 169 15.30 2.87 10.51
CA VAL A 169 14.90 4.19 9.97
C VAL A 169 15.66 5.33 10.67
N LEU A 170 15.79 5.26 11.99
CA LEU A 170 16.50 6.28 12.78
C LEU A 170 18.02 6.27 12.54
N SER A 171 18.59 5.16 12.06
CA SER A 171 20.03 5.05 11.81
C SER A 171 20.52 6.04 10.75
N TYR A 172 19.68 6.35 9.75
CA TYR A 172 19.98 7.31 8.69
C TYR A 172 19.31 8.68 8.89
N ALA A 173 18.53 8.89 9.94
CA ALA A 173 17.84 10.17 10.18
C ALA A 173 18.84 11.34 10.30
N GLY A 174 18.76 12.31 9.40
CA GLY A 174 19.68 13.44 9.31
C GLY A 174 21.09 13.11 8.86
N LYS A 175 21.38 11.86 8.45
CA LYS A 175 22.66 11.44 7.87
C LYS A 175 22.55 11.25 6.37
N ALA A 176 23.70 11.23 5.69
CA ALA A 176 23.74 10.94 4.27
C ALA A 176 23.20 9.54 3.98
N ILE A 177 22.35 9.44 2.97
CA ILE A 177 21.82 8.17 2.44
C ILE A 177 22.86 7.66 1.41
N PRO A 178 23.29 6.38 1.52
CA PRO A 178 24.14 5.75 0.51
C PRO A 178 23.45 5.65 -0.85
N GLY A 179 24.21 5.77 -1.92
CA GLY A 179 23.70 5.70 -3.30
C GLY A 179 23.17 7.04 -3.82
N GLY A 180 22.79 7.04 -5.09
CA GLY A 180 22.25 8.20 -5.80
C GLY A 180 23.33 9.19 -6.30
N THR A 181 23.01 9.85 -7.41
CA THR A 181 23.88 10.87 -8.01
C THR A 181 23.85 12.21 -7.29
N LYS A 182 22.85 12.45 -6.43
CA LYS A 182 22.70 13.68 -5.64
C LYS A 182 22.73 13.38 -4.14
N PRO A 183 23.50 14.15 -3.35
CA PRO A 183 23.52 13.98 -1.90
C PRO A 183 22.13 14.15 -1.29
N SER A 184 21.67 13.18 -0.51
CA SER A 184 20.44 13.25 0.25
C SER A 184 20.66 12.83 1.70
N TRP A 185 19.83 13.34 2.61
CA TRP A 185 19.90 13.04 4.05
C TRP A 185 18.56 12.47 4.49
N GLY A 186 18.57 11.38 5.22
CA GLY A 186 17.36 10.68 5.66
C GLY A 186 16.41 11.56 6.45
N LEU A 187 15.12 11.46 6.16
CA LEU A 187 14.02 12.19 6.76
C LEU A 187 14.09 13.72 6.62
N THR A 188 14.82 14.25 5.63
CA THR A 188 14.96 15.71 5.46
C THR A 188 14.28 16.27 4.22
N GLN A 189 14.07 15.42 3.20
CA GLN A 189 13.33 15.76 1.98
C GLN A 189 11.91 15.21 2.09
N VAL A 190 10.93 16.02 1.73
CA VAL A 190 9.53 15.66 1.87
C VAL A 190 8.78 15.83 0.56
N ARG A 191 7.79 14.95 0.35
CA ARG A 191 6.81 15.06 -0.74
C ARG A 191 5.43 14.68 -0.23
N ARG A 192 4.39 15.11 -0.93
CA ARG A 192 3.04 14.60 -0.70
C ARG A 192 2.65 13.68 -1.84
N SER A 193 1.98 12.60 -1.49
CA SER A 193 1.42 11.68 -2.45
C SER A 193 0.19 10.97 -1.88
N THR A 194 -0.49 10.22 -2.71
CA THR A 194 -1.69 9.45 -2.40
C THR A 194 -1.41 7.99 -2.73
N ILE A 195 -1.94 7.05 -1.99
CA ILE A 195 -1.94 5.62 -2.36
C ILE A 195 -3.37 5.26 -2.72
N ALA A 196 -3.59 4.75 -3.93
CA ALA A 196 -4.92 4.50 -4.48
C ALA A 196 -4.91 3.30 -5.45
N PRO A 197 -4.95 2.07 -4.96
CA PRO A 197 -5.20 0.93 -5.83
C PRO A 197 -6.52 1.13 -6.60
N PRO A 198 -6.61 0.66 -7.84
CA PRO A 198 -7.83 0.74 -8.61
C PRO A 198 -9.05 0.18 -7.86
N GLY A 199 -10.17 0.88 -7.88
CA GLY A 199 -11.40 0.46 -7.23
C GLY A 199 -11.41 0.49 -5.70
N VAL A 200 -10.36 1.00 -5.05
CA VAL A 200 -10.22 1.08 -3.59
C VAL A 200 -10.18 2.53 -3.11
N LEU A 201 -10.79 2.79 -1.94
CA LEU A 201 -10.76 4.13 -1.36
C LEU A 201 -9.33 4.60 -1.08
N PRO A 202 -8.90 5.76 -1.63
CA PRO A 202 -7.52 6.20 -1.55
C PRO A 202 -7.08 6.66 -0.16
N MET A 203 -5.82 6.41 0.20
CA MET A 203 -5.11 7.05 1.31
C MET A 203 -4.48 8.34 0.80
N ARG A 204 -5.05 9.50 1.14
CA ARG A 204 -4.77 10.78 0.47
C ARG A 204 -3.85 11.71 1.24
N ASN A 205 -3.14 12.57 0.46
CA ASN A 205 -2.37 13.71 0.97
C ASN A 205 -1.36 13.32 2.05
N LEU A 206 -0.77 12.13 1.92
CA LEU A 206 0.21 11.59 2.86
C LEU A 206 1.51 12.39 2.77
N LEU A 207 2.06 12.77 3.90
CA LEU A 207 3.36 13.42 3.97
C LEU A 207 4.45 12.36 4.02
N PHE A 208 5.19 12.19 2.94
CA PHE A 208 6.32 11.28 2.84
C PHE A 208 7.63 12.01 3.13
N ALA A 209 8.54 11.34 3.85
CA ALA A 209 9.92 11.76 4.01
C ALA A 209 10.87 10.68 3.52
N ASN A 210 11.98 11.08 2.89
CA ASN A 210 12.95 10.18 2.29
C ASN A 210 13.69 9.33 3.33
N ILE A 211 13.90 8.06 2.98
CA ILE A 211 14.66 7.10 3.79
C ILE A 211 15.70 6.37 2.91
N ALA A 212 16.69 5.78 3.56
CA ALA A 212 17.57 4.82 2.89
C ALA A 212 16.81 3.51 2.64
N THR A 213 16.90 2.98 1.44
CA THR A 213 16.28 1.70 1.05
C THR A 213 17.23 0.86 0.20
N PRO A 214 17.13 -0.48 0.24
CA PRO A 214 17.92 -1.37 -0.60
C PRO A 214 17.70 -1.16 -2.11
N ASP A 215 16.61 -0.50 -2.51
CA ASP A 215 16.30 -0.20 -3.91
C ASP A 215 17.47 0.48 -4.63
N THR A 216 18.24 1.32 -3.90
CA THR A 216 19.38 2.06 -4.46
C THR A 216 20.54 1.16 -4.91
N VAL A 217 20.62 -0.04 -4.40
CA VAL A 217 21.71 -1.00 -4.74
C VAL A 217 21.20 -2.25 -5.48
N LEU A 218 19.92 -2.62 -5.28
CA LEU A 218 19.34 -3.83 -5.85
C LEU A 218 18.54 -3.56 -7.14
N ILE A 219 18.07 -2.35 -7.34
CA ILE A 219 17.19 -2.00 -8.47
C ILE A 219 17.85 -0.93 -9.36
N HIS A 220 18.05 0.28 -8.80
CA HIS A 220 18.61 1.40 -9.56
C HIS A 220 19.27 2.41 -8.61
N GLU A 221 20.49 2.88 -8.94
CA GLU A 221 21.25 3.80 -8.08
C GLU A 221 20.51 5.10 -7.73
N ASN A 222 19.64 5.59 -8.60
CA ASN A 222 18.81 6.77 -8.38
C ASN A 222 17.41 6.45 -7.83
N ALA A 223 17.15 5.22 -7.40
CA ALA A 223 15.90 4.87 -6.72
C ALA A 223 15.70 5.74 -5.48
N ALA A 224 14.46 6.11 -5.18
CA ALA A 224 14.14 6.96 -4.05
C ALA A 224 13.04 6.32 -3.18
N GLY A 225 13.40 6.00 -1.94
CA GLY A 225 12.49 5.45 -0.94
C GLY A 225 11.97 6.51 0.01
N TYR A 226 10.70 6.42 0.37
CA TYR A 226 10.01 7.33 1.27
C TYR A 226 9.15 6.57 2.28
N VAL A 227 8.89 7.21 3.43
CA VAL A 227 7.99 6.68 4.46
C VAL A 227 7.06 7.78 4.96
N ALA A 228 5.78 7.42 5.25
CA ALA A 228 4.79 8.33 5.77
C ALA A 228 4.08 7.76 7.02
N PRO A 229 4.77 7.66 8.18
CA PRO A 229 4.14 7.19 9.41
C PRO A 229 3.05 8.14 9.89
N GLN A 230 2.02 7.56 10.51
CA GLN A 230 0.89 8.27 11.07
C GLN A 230 0.92 8.23 12.60
N PRO A 231 0.40 9.23 13.33
CA PRO A 231 -0.21 10.47 12.82
C PRO A 231 0.83 11.49 12.29
N GLU A 232 0.47 12.24 11.26
CA GLU A 232 1.36 13.17 10.55
C GLU A 232 2.09 14.16 11.47
N ILE A 233 1.47 14.57 12.58
CA ILE A 233 2.10 15.51 13.52
C ILE A 233 3.40 14.96 14.11
N LEU A 234 3.41 13.68 14.50
CA LEU A 234 4.61 13.03 15.03
C LEU A 234 5.68 12.86 13.93
N HIS A 235 5.24 12.58 12.71
CA HIS A 235 6.15 12.52 11.58
C HIS A 235 6.81 13.86 11.27
N ARG A 236 6.08 14.96 11.34
CA ARG A 236 6.64 16.33 11.22
C ARG A 236 7.68 16.64 12.30
N ILE A 237 7.43 16.21 13.54
CA ILE A 237 8.41 16.35 14.64
C ILE A 237 9.68 15.54 14.31
N LEU A 238 9.53 14.31 13.85
CA LEU A 238 10.67 13.46 13.47
C LEU A 238 11.48 14.08 12.32
N ILE A 239 10.82 14.64 11.29
CA ILE A 239 11.46 15.38 10.20
C ILE A 239 12.26 16.58 10.73
N LEU A 240 11.69 17.36 11.65
CA LEU A 240 12.37 18.48 12.26
C LEU A 240 13.60 18.00 13.03
N MET A 241 13.48 16.97 13.85
CA MET A 241 14.59 16.38 14.60
C MET A 241 15.70 15.87 13.66
N ALA A 242 15.35 15.22 12.54
CA ALA A 242 16.31 14.76 11.54
C ALA A 242 17.08 15.94 10.90
N ARG A 243 16.39 17.05 10.62
CA ARG A 243 17.05 18.29 10.16
C ARG A 243 18.00 18.86 11.22
N MET A 244 17.63 18.82 12.50
CA MET A 244 18.51 19.24 13.58
C MET A 244 19.76 18.36 13.69
N VAL A 245 19.62 17.04 13.47
CA VAL A 245 20.79 16.12 13.38
C VAL A 245 21.67 16.47 12.19
N LYS A 246 21.10 16.73 11.01
CA LYS A 246 21.84 17.14 9.81
C LYS A 246 22.70 18.38 10.08
N TYR A 247 22.17 19.36 10.78
CA TYR A 247 22.87 20.60 11.13
C TYR A 247 23.66 20.52 12.45
N ARG A 248 23.80 19.31 13.05
CA ARG A 248 24.54 19.04 14.28
C ARG A 248 24.00 19.70 15.55
N PHE A 249 22.73 20.13 15.57
CA PHE A 249 22.07 20.65 16.78
C PHE A 249 21.62 19.54 17.73
N LEU A 250 21.40 18.32 17.20
CA LEU A 250 21.02 17.15 17.97
C LEU A 250 21.99 15.98 17.73
N PRO A 251 22.16 15.09 18.74
CA PRO A 251 22.89 13.84 18.56
C PRO A 251 22.10 12.87 17.68
N ARG A 252 22.63 11.65 17.49
CA ARG A 252 21.98 10.60 16.68
C ARG A 252 20.62 10.22 17.25
N LEU A 253 19.57 10.16 16.40
CA LEU A 253 18.21 9.84 16.84
C LEU A 253 18.03 8.40 17.32
N THR A 254 18.93 7.48 17.00
CA THR A 254 18.93 6.10 17.53
C THR A 254 18.94 6.05 19.07
N LEU A 255 19.46 7.07 19.75
CA LEU A 255 19.41 7.19 21.21
C LEU A 255 17.97 7.28 21.75
N PHE A 256 17.04 7.80 20.95
CA PHE A 256 15.63 7.98 21.30
C PHE A 256 14.75 6.82 20.82
N GLY A 257 15.29 5.83 20.12
CA GLY A 257 14.54 4.72 19.53
C GLY A 257 13.67 3.97 20.55
N GLY A 258 14.13 3.78 21.79
CA GLY A 258 13.36 3.16 22.87
C GLY A 258 12.17 3.99 23.33
N LEU A 259 12.34 5.32 23.38
CA LEU A 259 11.26 6.25 23.73
C LEU A 259 10.23 6.31 22.62
N ILE A 260 10.66 6.38 21.35
CA ILE A 260 9.81 6.41 20.17
C ILE A 260 8.98 5.10 20.08
N HIS A 261 9.63 3.96 20.33
CA HIS A 261 8.93 2.66 20.32
C HIS A 261 7.84 2.59 21.40
N ARG A 262 8.13 3.08 22.63
CA ARG A 262 7.14 3.15 23.72
C ARG A 262 6.02 4.14 23.43
N ALA A 263 6.34 5.31 22.89
CA ALA A 263 5.36 6.32 22.51
C ALA A 263 4.41 5.81 21.43
N GLN A 264 4.91 5.08 20.44
CA GLN A 264 4.11 4.49 19.37
C GLN A 264 3.09 3.46 19.90
N SER A 265 3.45 2.66 20.89
CA SER A 265 2.53 1.68 21.49
C SER A 265 1.38 2.32 22.29
N LEU A 266 1.53 3.59 22.68
CA LEU A 266 0.50 4.37 23.41
C LEU A 266 -0.41 5.18 22.48
N ILE A 267 0.02 5.43 21.21
CA ILE A 267 -0.67 6.31 20.27
C ILE A 267 -1.18 5.48 19.09
N SER A 268 -2.39 4.98 19.22
CA SER A 268 -3.09 4.22 18.17
C SER A 268 -4.13 5.09 17.44
N ILE A 269 -3.69 6.27 16.93
CA ILE A 269 -4.58 7.22 16.25
C ILE A 269 -4.34 7.14 14.74
N GLY A 270 -5.40 6.87 13.98
CA GLY A 270 -5.38 6.81 12.52
C GLY A 270 -6.28 5.73 11.95
N GLU A 271 -6.47 5.73 10.64
CA GLU A 271 -7.13 4.63 9.94
C GLU A 271 -6.24 3.37 10.04
N PRO A 272 -6.80 2.16 10.27
CA PRO A 272 -6.02 0.93 10.40
C PRO A 272 -5.53 0.44 9.04
N ARG A 273 -4.97 1.33 8.24
CA ARG A 273 -4.54 1.07 6.86
C ARG A 273 -3.06 1.35 6.70
N GLY A 274 -2.37 0.44 6.05
CA GLY A 274 -1.01 0.62 5.59
C GLY A 274 -0.96 0.52 4.07
N GLY A 275 0.11 0.99 3.44
CA GLY A 275 0.18 0.91 1.98
C GLY A 275 1.57 1.15 1.41
N LEU A 276 1.74 0.78 0.16
CA LEU A 276 2.93 0.99 -0.65
C LEU A 276 2.53 1.63 -1.97
N CYS A 277 3.32 2.57 -2.45
CA CYS A 277 3.26 3.02 -3.83
C CYS A 277 4.63 2.90 -4.50
N VAL A 278 4.62 2.58 -5.78
CA VAL A 278 5.81 2.56 -6.65
C VAL A 278 5.47 3.34 -7.90
N GLU A 279 6.14 4.46 -8.11
CA GLU A 279 5.98 5.34 -9.28
C GLU A 279 7.17 5.14 -10.22
N ALA A 280 6.90 5.04 -11.51
CA ALA A 280 7.91 4.99 -12.57
C ALA A 280 7.36 5.62 -13.85
N ASP A 281 8.18 5.63 -14.92
CA ASP A 281 7.80 6.26 -16.20
C ASP A 281 6.55 5.64 -16.84
N GLY A 282 6.31 4.34 -16.65
CA GLY A 282 5.16 3.60 -17.21
C GLY A 282 3.85 3.76 -16.42
N GLY A 283 3.88 4.42 -15.26
CA GLY A 283 2.70 4.57 -14.42
C GLY A 283 3.00 4.37 -12.94
N ARG A 284 2.04 3.79 -12.23
CA ARG A 284 2.11 3.62 -10.78
C ARG A 284 1.49 2.31 -10.33
N PHE A 285 2.16 1.61 -9.46
CA PHE A 285 1.63 0.49 -8.68
C PHE A 285 1.28 0.99 -7.28
N ASP A 286 0.08 0.70 -6.82
CA ASP A 286 -0.38 1.00 -5.47
C ASP A 286 -0.86 -0.29 -4.78
N LEU A 287 -0.64 -0.37 -3.46
CA LEU A 287 -1.05 -1.48 -2.61
C LEU A 287 -1.55 -0.92 -1.28
N ILE A 288 -2.67 -1.44 -0.76
CA ILE A 288 -3.23 -1.11 0.55
C ILE A 288 -3.57 -2.40 1.29
N GLY A 289 -3.14 -2.48 2.55
CA GLY A 289 -3.56 -3.49 3.50
C GLY A 289 -4.37 -2.87 4.62
N ASP A 290 -5.55 -3.41 4.89
CA ASP A 290 -6.42 -2.98 5.97
C ASP A 290 -6.19 -3.83 7.24
N GLY A 291 -6.40 -3.26 8.42
CA GLY A 291 -6.26 -3.95 9.69
C GLY A 291 -4.85 -4.55 9.88
N ASP A 292 -4.81 -5.86 10.06
CA ASP A 292 -3.58 -6.62 10.34
C ASP A 292 -2.84 -7.10 9.09
N THR A 293 -3.35 -6.82 7.89
CA THR A 293 -2.81 -7.37 6.63
C THR A 293 -1.54 -6.68 6.18
N GLY A 294 -1.43 -5.37 6.38
CA GLY A 294 -0.26 -4.57 5.97
C GLY A 294 1.09 -5.15 6.39
N PRO A 295 1.28 -5.60 7.65
CA PRO A 295 2.54 -6.19 8.11
C PRO A 295 2.92 -7.55 7.49
N PHE A 296 2.06 -8.17 6.68
CA PHE A 296 2.43 -9.35 5.88
C PHE A 296 3.21 -8.95 4.61
N VAL A 297 3.01 -7.75 4.08
CA VAL A 297 3.68 -7.31 2.84
C VAL A 297 5.19 -7.55 2.85
N PRO A 298 5.94 -7.23 3.94
CA PRO A 298 7.38 -7.45 3.98
C PRO A 298 7.84 -8.90 3.86
N VAL A 299 6.98 -9.86 4.18
CA VAL A 299 7.34 -11.29 4.21
C VAL A 299 6.74 -12.10 3.05
N ILE A 300 5.81 -11.52 2.30
CA ILE A 300 5.21 -12.16 1.12
C ILE A 300 6.27 -12.58 0.09
N PRO A 301 7.25 -11.75 -0.28
CA PRO A 301 8.27 -12.18 -1.25
C PRO A 301 9.07 -13.39 -0.78
N ALA A 302 9.43 -13.42 0.51
CA ALA A 302 10.14 -14.56 1.09
C ALA A 302 9.27 -15.82 1.11
N ALA A 303 7.99 -15.70 1.50
CA ALA A 303 7.05 -16.83 1.48
C ALA A 303 6.88 -17.39 0.07
N ALA A 304 6.69 -16.52 -0.92
CA ALA A 304 6.52 -16.90 -2.32
C ALA A 304 7.77 -17.62 -2.87
N LEU A 305 8.97 -17.12 -2.56
CA LEU A 305 10.22 -17.75 -2.97
C LEU A 305 10.44 -19.10 -2.30
N ILE A 306 10.18 -19.22 -0.99
CA ILE A 306 10.29 -20.47 -0.24
C ILE A 306 9.37 -21.53 -0.85
N ILE A 307 8.13 -21.18 -1.17
CA ILE A 307 7.18 -22.14 -1.74
C ILE A 307 7.55 -22.51 -3.18
N ALA A 308 8.11 -21.60 -3.97
CA ALA A 308 8.64 -21.93 -5.30
C ALA A 308 9.78 -22.97 -5.18
N LEU A 309 10.75 -22.73 -4.29
CA LEU A 309 11.85 -23.68 -4.02
C LEU A 309 11.33 -25.02 -3.49
N HIS A 310 10.37 -25.00 -2.55
CA HIS A 310 9.74 -26.20 -1.99
C HIS A 310 9.04 -27.06 -3.06
N ARG A 311 8.41 -26.42 -4.06
CA ARG A 311 7.80 -27.10 -5.21
C ARG A 311 8.81 -27.61 -6.24
N GLY A 312 10.11 -27.45 -5.97
CA GLY A 312 11.18 -27.93 -6.83
C GLY A 312 11.57 -26.95 -7.96
N GLU A 313 11.07 -25.71 -7.93
CA GLU A 313 11.58 -24.68 -8.85
C GLU A 313 13.05 -24.42 -8.52
N ARG A 314 13.85 -24.23 -9.57
CA ARG A 314 15.28 -23.94 -9.44
C ARG A 314 15.56 -22.54 -9.95
N PHE A 315 16.27 -21.77 -9.15
CA PHE A 315 16.78 -20.46 -9.51
C PHE A 315 18.30 -20.59 -9.75
N ALA A 316 18.86 -19.65 -10.49
CA ALA A 316 20.30 -19.60 -10.68
C ALA A 316 21.02 -19.39 -9.34
N ASN A 317 22.23 -19.93 -9.23
CA ASN A 317 23.11 -19.60 -8.12
C ASN A 317 23.53 -18.13 -8.19
N GLY A 318 23.86 -17.55 -7.04
CA GLY A 318 24.17 -16.14 -6.93
C GLY A 318 22.93 -15.28 -6.68
N LEU A 319 23.04 -13.99 -6.98
CA LEU A 319 22.02 -12.99 -6.64
C LEU A 319 20.74 -13.15 -7.46
N LEU A 320 19.63 -13.31 -6.76
CA LEU A 320 18.30 -13.23 -7.36
C LEU A 320 17.88 -11.76 -7.50
N ARG A 321 17.54 -11.34 -8.70
CA ARG A 321 17.20 -9.95 -9.01
C ARG A 321 15.71 -9.67 -8.84
N PRO A 322 15.33 -8.71 -7.97
CA PRO A 322 13.94 -8.32 -7.81
C PRO A 322 13.28 -7.91 -9.14
N GLY A 323 12.10 -8.42 -9.41
CA GLY A 323 11.33 -8.13 -10.62
C GLY A 323 11.75 -8.95 -11.83
N ALA A 324 13.03 -8.99 -12.18
CA ALA A 324 13.51 -9.74 -13.35
C ALA A 324 13.37 -11.26 -13.15
N ASP A 325 13.90 -11.78 -12.03
CA ASP A 325 13.87 -13.21 -11.72
C ASP A 325 12.61 -13.60 -10.95
N PHE A 326 11.94 -12.62 -10.33
CA PHE A 326 10.74 -12.82 -9.51
C PHE A 326 9.69 -11.73 -9.76
N PRO A 327 8.91 -11.83 -10.86
CA PRO A 327 7.96 -10.80 -11.30
C PRO A 327 6.69 -10.75 -10.46
N LEU A 328 5.93 -9.66 -10.57
CA LEU A 328 4.73 -9.35 -9.80
C LEU A 328 3.67 -10.49 -9.77
N PRO A 329 3.39 -11.24 -10.86
CA PRO A 329 2.44 -12.35 -10.83
C PRO A 329 2.79 -13.47 -9.85
N ARG A 330 4.03 -13.54 -9.36
CA ARG A 330 4.41 -14.49 -8.30
C ARG A 330 4.01 -14.01 -6.89
N LEU A 331 3.75 -12.70 -6.74
CA LEU A 331 3.36 -12.08 -5.47
C LEU A 331 1.84 -11.90 -5.34
N THR A 332 1.13 -11.67 -6.46
CA THR A 332 -0.30 -11.35 -6.44
C THR A 332 -1.17 -12.42 -5.79
N PRO A 333 -0.96 -13.75 -5.97
CA PRO A 333 -1.76 -14.76 -5.27
C PRO A 333 -1.61 -14.69 -3.74
N TRP A 334 -0.49 -14.16 -3.26
CA TRP A 334 -0.26 -13.97 -1.83
C TRP A 334 -0.93 -12.70 -1.31
N PHE A 335 -0.98 -11.64 -2.12
CA PHE A 335 -1.76 -10.45 -1.80
C PHE A 335 -3.23 -10.80 -1.66
N ASP A 336 -3.80 -11.56 -2.60
CA ASP A 336 -5.18 -12.05 -2.57
C ASP A 336 -5.45 -12.92 -1.34
N LYS A 337 -4.55 -13.87 -1.04
CA LYS A 337 -4.65 -14.77 0.13
C LYS A 337 -4.73 -14.01 1.45
N VAL A 338 -4.01 -12.89 1.56
CA VAL A 338 -3.94 -12.08 2.80
C VAL A 338 -5.04 -11.01 2.83
N GLY A 339 -5.70 -10.72 1.72
CA GLY A 339 -6.69 -9.66 1.59
C GLY A 339 -6.05 -8.28 1.47
N ILE A 340 -5.03 -8.16 0.62
CA ILE A 340 -4.35 -6.91 0.30
C ILE A 340 -4.87 -6.43 -1.06
N ASP A 341 -5.37 -5.21 -1.09
CA ASP A 341 -5.78 -4.55 -2.32
C ASP A 341 -4.57 -3.99 -3.07
N TYR A 342 -4.46 -4.24 -4.36
CA TYR A 342 -3.35 -3.76 -5.18
C TYR A 342 -3.78 -3.50 -6.61
N GLY A 343 -2.97 -2.75 -7.35
CA GLY A 343 -3.16 -2.62 -8.79
C GLY A 343 -2.21 -1.60 -9.42
N ILE A 344 -2.18 -1.67 -10.75
CA ILE A 344 -1.42 -0.75 -11.59
C ILE A 344 -2.37 0.28 -12.18
N ARG A 345 -1.97 1.53 -12.10
CA ARG A 345 -2.53 2.63 -12.88
C ARG A 345 -1.52 3.05 -13.93
N ALA A 346 -1.89 2.92 -15.19
CA ALA A 346 -1.13 3.48 -16.28
C ALA A 346 -1.07 5.02 -16.17
N LYS A 347 -0.26 5.68 -16.98
CA LYS A 347 -0.38 7.13 -17.15
C LYS A 347 -1.79 7.46 -17.63
N PRO A 348 -2.37 8.60 -17.18
CA PRO A 348 -3.68 9.04 -17.63
C PRO A 348 -3.80 9.03 -19.15
N ASP A 349 -4.83 8.40 -19.67
CA ASP A 349 -5.13 8.32 -21.10
C ASP A 349 -6.18 9.35 -21.57
N GLY A 350 -6.70 10.13 -20.62
CA GLY A 350 -7.71 11.16 -20.86
C GLY A 350 -9.15 10.74 -20.53
N SER A 351 -9.39 9.50 -20.10
CA SER A 351 -10.70 9.05 -19.63
C SER A 351 -10.80 9.20 -18.11
N LEU A 352 -11.68 10.06 -17.63
CA LEU A 352 -11.79 10.47 -16.22
C LEU A 352 -12.02 9.29 -15.26
N TYR A 353 -12.94 8.40 -15.62
CA TYR A 353 -13.30 7.25 -14.78
C TYR A 353 -12.28 6.11 -14.88
N VAL A 354 -11.77 5.85 -16.09
CA VAL A 354 -10.69 4.87 -16.30
C VAL A 354 -9.42 5.30 -15.56
N ASP A 355 -9.05 6.58 -15.64
CA ASP A 355 -7.89 7.12 -14.93
C ASP A 355 -8.04 7.01 -13.39
N THR A 356 -9.28 7.13 -12.89
CA THR A 356 -9.55 7.09 -11.44
C THR A 356 -9.66 5.65 -10.91
N LEU A 357 -10.31 4.74 -11.67
CA LEU A 357 -10.62 3.37 -11.26
C LEU A 357 -9.66 2.32 -11.83
N GLY A 358 -8.92 2.66 -12.90
CA GLY A 358 -8.04 1.72 -13.59
C GLY A 358 -8.79 0.45 -14.03
N GLY A 359 -8.18 -0.72 -13.86
CA GLY A 359 -8.80 -2.00 -14.21
C GLY A 359 -10.13 -2.29 -13.51
N ALA A 360 -10.42 -1.66 -12.35
CA ALA A 360 -11.70 -1.83 -11.68
C ALA A 360 -12.89 -1.28 -12.50
N MET A 361 -12.62 -0.35 -13.45
CA MET A 361 -13.65 0.13 -14.37
C MET A 361 -14.08 -0.96 -15.37
N THR A 362 -13.13 -1.73 -15.89
CA THR A 362 -13.40 -2.81 -16.85
C THR A 362 -14.04 -4.04 -16.20
N ASP A 363 -13.96 -4.16 -14.89
CA ASP A 363 -14.60 -5.23 -14.12
C ASP A 363 -16.05 -4.91 -13.70
N LEU A 364 -16.52 -3.67 -13.94
CA LEU A 364 -17.90 -3.28 -13.71
C LEU A 364 -18.82 -3.80 -14.84
N PRO A 365 -20.12 -3.97 -14.58
CA PRO A 365 -21.08 -4.34 -15.63
C PRO A 365 -21.08 -3.37 -16.82
N ASP A 366 -21.24 -3.90 -18.04
CA ASP A 366 -21.24 -3.14 -19.30
C ASP A 366 -22.15 -1.88 -19.31
N PRO A 367 -23.38 -1.88 -18.72
CA PRO A 367 -24.19 -0.67 -18.70
C PRO A 367 -23.59 0.48 -17.88
N ILE A 368 -22.78 0.17 -16.86
CA ILE A 368 -22.04 1.20 -16.08
C ILE A 368 -20.89 1.73 -16.92
N GLN A 369 -20.10 0.85 -17.55
CA GLN A 369 -19.00 1.25 -18.43
C GLN A 369 -19.52 2.12 -19.58
N THR A 370 -20.59 1.69 -20.27
CA THR A 370 -21.20 2.40 -21.40
C THR A 370 -21.68 3.81 -21.03
N LEU A 371 -22.18 4.02 -19.79
CA LEU A 371 -22.55 5.36 -19.34
C LEU A 371 -21.35 6.30 -19.34
N HIS A 372 -20.21 5.84 -18.86
CA HIS A 372 -18.99 6.62 -18.71
C HIS A 372 -18.15 6.76 -19.99
N ASP A 373 -18.51 6.01 -21.06
CA ASP A 373 -18.00 6.26 -22.40
C ASP A 373 -18.62 7.52 -23.05
N GLY A 374 -19.62 8.09 -22.37
CA GLY A 374 -20.32 9.29 -22.84
C GLY A 374 -21.49 8.99 -23.78
N GLY A 375 -22.24 10.03 -24.14
CA GLY A 375 -23.40 9.90 -25.02
C GLY A 375 -24.69 10.42 -24.43
N VAL A 376 -25.82 9.99 -24.98
CA VAL A 376 -27.16 10.40 -24.56
C VAL A 376 -27.98 9.17 -24.15
N PHE A 377 -28.47 9.20 -22.91
CA PHE A 377 -29.22 8.12 -22.29
C PHE A 377 -30.60 8.61 -21.87
N THR A 378 -31.61 7.75 -21.93
CA THR A 378 -32.97 8.06 -21.51
C THR A 378 -33.47 7.05 -20.50
N GLY A 379 -34.27 7.51 -19.55
CA GLY A 379 -34.80 6.68 -18.48
C GLY A 379 -35.93 7.35 -17.71
N ARG A 380 -36.21 6.84 -16.52
CA ARG A 380 -37.16 7.40 -15.58
C ARG A 380 -36.50 7.57 -14.22
N ALA A 381 -36.87 8.64 -13.51
CA ALA A 381 -36.42 8.91 -12.15
C ALA A 381 -37.63 9.10 -11.23
N GLN A 382 -37.64 8.36 -10.12
CA GLN A 382 -38.61 8.57 -9.04
C GLN A 382 -37.92 9.35 -7.93
N VAL A 383 -38.30 10.62 -7.77
CA VAL A 383 -37.66 11.56 -6.87
C VAL A 383 -38.49 11.78 -5.62
N SER A 384 -37.86 11.71 -4.45
CA SER A 384 -38.44 12.15 -3.19
C SER A 384 -37.57 13.22 -2.53
N ARG A 385 -38.18 14.09 -1.71
CA ARG A 385 -37.52 15.18 -0.97
C ARG A 385 -37.87 15.15 0.50
N GLY A 386 -36.98 15.65 1.34
CA GLY A 386 -37.24 15.83 2.75
C GLY A 386 -38.40 16.79 3.03
N ARG A 387 -38.95 16.71 4.25
CA ARG A 387 -40.08 17.56 4.69
C ARG A 387 -39.62 18.93 5.21
N ASN A 388 -38.35 19.09 5.60
CA ASN A 388 -37.80 20.32 6.15
C ASN A 388 -37.82 21.46 5.10
N PRO A 389 -38.45 22.62 5.39
CA PRO A 389 -38.52 23.75 4.43
C PRO A 389 -37.16 24.29 4.02
N LEU A 390 -36.18 24.34 4.94
CA LEU A 390 -34.83 24.82 4.66
C LEU A 390 -34.07 23.82 3.77
N ALA A 391 -34.23 22.52 3.99
CA ALA A 391 -33.69 21.49 3.12
C ALA A 391 -34.27 21.61 1.69
N ARG A 392 -35.56 21.91 1.57
CA ARG A 392 -36.20 22.15 0.26
C ARG A 392 -35.70 23.41 -0.43
N LEU A 393 -35.48 24.47 0.31
CA LEU A 393 -34.91 25.72 -0.20
C LEU A 393 -33.49 25.45 -0.74
N ILE A 394 -32.65 24.78 0.04
CA ILE A 394 -31.29 24.37 -0.37
C ILE A 394 -31.34 23.50 -1.62
N ALA A 395 -32.20 22.49 -1.65
CA ALA A 395 -32.38 21.62 -2.80
C ALA A 395 -32.80 22.40 -4.08
N ASN A 396 -33.62 23.46 -3.92
CA ASN A 396 -34.01 24.33 -5.04
C ASN A 396 -32.85 25.20 -5.52
N ILE A 397 -32.05 25.75 -4.59
CA ILE A 397 -30.84 26.53 -4.94
C ILE A 397 -29.83 25.68 -5.70
N PHE A 398 -29.67 24.42 -5.33
CA PHE A 398 -28.80 23.44 -6.00
C PHE A 398 -29.40 22.88 -7.29
N GLY A 399 -30.57 23.30 -7.69
CA GLY A 399 -31.21 22.83 -8.92
C GLY A 399 -31.66 21.38 -8.88
N LEU A 400 -31.68 20.74 -7.70
CA LEU A 400 -32.09 19.33 -7.55
C LEU A 400 -33.52 19.11 -8.06
N PRO A 401 -33.87 17.93 -8.61
CA PRO A 401 -35.18 17.65 -9.17
C PRO A 401 -36.28 17.71 -8.10
N LYS A 402 -37.48 18.14 -8.47
CA LYS A 402 -38.66 18.17 -7.58
C LYS A 402 -39.13 16.74 -7.29
N ALA A 403 -39.84 16.56 -6.18
CA ALA A 403 -40.48 15.27 -5.89
C ALA A 403 -41.50 14.90 -6.94
N GLY A 404 -41.51 13.63 -7.35
CA GLY A 404 -42.39 13.07 -8.35
C GLY A 404 -41.69 12.10 -9.30
N GLU A 405 -42.44 11.59 -10.24
CA GLU A 405 -41.90 10.77 -11.33
C GLU A 405 -41.53 11.67 -12.53
N HIS A 406 -40.34 11.46 -13.07
CA HIS A 406 -39.79 12.26 -14.17
C HIS A 406 -39.29 11.38 -15.31
N ALA A 407 -39.59 11.77 -16.54
CA ALA A 407 -38.79 11.33 -17.68
C ALA A 407 -37.40 11.96 -17.54
N LEU A 408 -36.36 11.14 -17.63
CA LEU A 408 -34.98 11.55 -17.46
C LEU A 408 -34.20 11.38 -18.76
N GLN A 409 -33.46 12.40 -19.14
CA GLN A 409 -32.43 12.32 -20.17
C GLN A 409 -31.10 12.76 -19.55
N VAL A 410 -30.08 11.95 -19.75
CA VAL A 410 -28.70 12.23 -19.35
C VAL A 410 -27.85 12.36 -20.60
N SER A 411 -27.10 13.44 -20.72
CA SER A 411 -26.10 13.63 -21.77
C SER A 411 -24.75 13.90 -21.16
N ILE A 412 -23.74 13.17 -21.60
CA ILE A 412 -22.36 13.25 -21.14
C ILE A 412 -21.47 13.53 -22.35
N THR A 413 -20.69 14.59 -22.29
CA THR A 413 -19.71 14.94 -23.31
C THR A 413 -18.37 15.32 -22.67
N THR A 414 -17.27 14.95 -23.31
CA THR A 414 -15.92 15.23 -22.81
C THR A 414 -15.30 16.37 -23.63
N ASP A 415 -14.68 17.34 -22.96
CA ASP A 415 -13.97 18.43 -23.62
C ASP A 415 -12.48 18.10 -23.88
N ASP A 416 -11.80 19.00 -24.60
CA ASP A 416 -10.37 18.84 -24.96
C ASP A 416 -9.41 18.77 -23.75
N GLN A 417 -9.91 19.07 -22.55
CA GLN A 417 -9.15 18.97 -21.29
C GLN A 417 -9.47 17.68 -20.51
N GLY A 418 -10.22 16.76 -21.09
CA GLY A 418 -10.64 15.52 -20.45
C GLY A 418 -11.70 15.73 -19.36
N ARG A 419 -12.40 16.88 -19.33
CA ARG A 419 -13.46 17.16 -18.37
C ARG A 419 -14.80 16.72 -18.93
N GLU A 420 -15.63 16.10 -18.11
CA GLU A 420 -16.96 15.63 -18.49
C GLU A 420 -18.03 16.65 -18.14
N HIS A 421 -18.80 17.03 -19.14
CA HIS A 421 -19.98 17.88 -19.01
C HIS A 421 -21.23 17.00 -18.92
N TRP A 422 -21.84 16.99 -17.77
CA TRP A 422 -23.06 16.22 -17.50
C TRP A 422 -24.28 17.13 -17.55
N SER A 423 -25.26 16.80 -18.36
CA SER A 423 -26.58 17.41 -18.32
C SER A 423 -27.65 16.37 -18.01
N ARG A 424 -28.46 16.64 -16.98
CA ARG A 424 -29.54 15.75 -16.53
C ARG A 424 -30.84 16.50 -16.60
N THR A 425 -31.71 16.12 -17.55
CA THR A 425 -33.01 16.77 -17.80
C THR A 425 -34.13 15.93 -17.19
N TYR A 426 -34.80 16.51 -16.19
CA TYR A 426 -35.94 15.91 -15.47
C TYR A 426 -37.24 16.59 -15.94
N SER A 427 -38.03 15.95 -16.82
CA SER A 427 -39.29 16.48 -17.32
C SER A 427 -39.18 17.96 -17.76
N GLY A 428 -38.16 18.31 -18.56
CA GLY A 428 -37.93 19.64 -19.11
C GLY A 428 -37.11 20.61 -18.26
N ARG A 429 -36.70 20.23 -17.04
CA ARG A 429 -35.73 20.99 -16.22
C ARG A 429 -34.35 20.33 -16.25
N THR A 430 -33.35 21.06 -16.69
CA THR A 430 -31.98 20.56 -16.81
C THR A 430 -31.11 21.02 -15.65
N MET A 431 -30.35 20.07 -15.09
CA MET A 431 -29.29 20.27 -14.13
C MET A 431 -27.94 19.97 -14.82
N PHE A 432 -26.99 20.88 -14.67
CA PHE A 432 -25.66 20.75 -15.25
C PHE A 432 -24.62 20.50 -14.16
N SER A 433 -23.67 19.64 -14.43
CA SER A 433 -22.44 19.52 -13.65
C SER A 433 -21.22 19.33 -14.55
N LEU A 434 -20.06 19.70 -14.02
CA LEU A 434 -18.76 19.52 -14.64
C LEU A 434 -17.95 18.58 -13.76
N GLN A 435 -17.48 17.46 -14.32
CA GLN A 435 -16.63 16.51 -13.61
C GLN A 435 -15.20 16.58 -14.17
N TYR A 436 -14.20 16.51 -13.30
CA TYR A 436 -12.79 16.52 -13.68
C TYR A 436 -11.91 15.90 -12.60
N ALA A 437 -10.70 15.46 -12.97
CA ALA A 437 -9.74 14.87 -12.05
C ALA A 437 -9.25 15.89 -11.02
N GLY A 438 -9.27 15.53 -9.75
CA GLY A 438 -8.73 16.35 -8.69
C GLY A 438 -7.20 16.38 -8.72
N THR A 439 -6.62 17.49 -8.26
CA THR A 439 -5.17 17.70 -8.19
C THR A 439 -4.70 18.03 -6.77
N GLY A 440 -3.45 17.76 -6.46
CA GLY A 440 -2.84 18.05 -5.16
C GLY A 440 -3.56 17.35 -4.00
N ARG A 441 -4.25 18.11 -3.13
CA ARG A 441 -5.00 17.54 -2.00
C ARG A 441 -6.22 16.68 -2.42
N SER A 442 -6.69 16.85 -3.65
CA SER A 442 -7.82 16.12 -4.23
C SER A 442 -7.35 15.09 -5.27
N GLU A 443 -6.07 14.80 -5.36
CA GLU A 443 -5.52 13.77 -6.24
C GLU A 443 -6.25 12.42 -6.06
N ASN A 444 -6.55 11.75 -7.16
CA ASN A 444 -7.36 10.52 -7.23
C ASN A 444 -8.80 10.67 -6.68
N LEU A 445 -9.35 11.85 -6.76
CA LEU A 445 -10.78 12.10 -6.59
C LEU A 445 -11.35 12.68 -7.90
N ILE A 446 -12.63 12.44 -8.13
CA ILE A 446 -13.38 13.22 -9.10
C ILE A 446 -13.93 14.45 -8.40
N ILE A 447 -13.76 15.60 -9.01
CA ILE A 447 -14.40 16.85 -8.58
C ILE A 447 -15.64 17.04 -9.42
N GLU A 448 -16.81 16.98 -8.80
CA GLU A 448 -18.07 17.32 -9.47
C GLU A 448 -18.52 18.72 -9.06
N LYS A 449 -18.63 19.62 -10.04
CA LYS A 449 -18.96 21.02 -9.82
C LYS A 449 -20.36 21.35 -10.30
N PHE A 450 -21.17 21.90 -9.39
CA PHE A 450 -22.52 22.40 -9.63
C PHE A 450 -22.53 23.92 -9.40
N GLY A 451 -22.31 24.70 -10.45
CA GLY A 451 -22.19 26.16 -10.30
C GLY A 451 -21.08 26.54 -9.29
N PRO A 452 -21.40 27.22 -8.15
CA PRO A 452 -20.40 27.65 -7.17
C PRO A 452 -19.93 26.51 -6.23
N ILE A 453 -20.59 25.36 -6.24
CA ILE A 453 -20.31 24.23 -5.36
C ILE A 453 -19.47 23.22 -6.09
N ALA A 454 -18.44 22.70 -5.42
CA ALA A 454 -17.70 21.56 -5.87
C ALA A 454 -17.68 20.47 -4.79
N VAL A 455 -17.98 19.24 -5.20
CA VAL A 455 -17.99 18.02 -4.38
C VAL A 455 -16.77 17.19 -4.74
N GLN A 456 -16.06 16.71 -3.74
CA GLN A 456 -14.93 15.79 -3.91
C GLN A 456 -15.45 14.36 -3.71
N LEU A 457 -15.37 13.54 -4.73
CA LEU A 457 -15.88 12.17 -4.78
C LEU A 457 -14.73 11.18 -4.85
N GLY A 458 -14.66 10.28 -3.87
CA GLY A 458 -13.84 9.07 -3.94
C GLY A 458 -14.67 7.95 -4.55
N LEU A 459 -14.12 7.28 -5.55
CA LEU A 459 -14.75 6.15 -6.23
C LEU A 459 -14.16 4.84 -5.72
N PHE A 460 -15.01 3.82 -5.59
CA PHE A 460 -14.56 2.46 -5.33
C PHE A 460 -15.59 1.45 -5.84
N ARG A 461 -15.10 0.26 -6.17
CA ARG A 461 -15.93 -0.86 -6.59
C ARG A 461 -16.34 -1.70 -5.38
N ASP A 462 -17.61 -2.11 -5.34
CA ASP A 462 -18.17 -3.02 -4.34
C ASP A 462 -18.97 -4.11 -5.07
N GLY A 463 -18.31 -5.22 -5.41
CA GLY A 463 -18.85 -6.22 -6.33
C GLY A 463 -19.15 -5.62 -7.71
N ASP A 464 -20.42 -5.69 -8.15
CA ASP A 464 -20.90 -5.13 -9.42
C ASP A 464 -21.43 -3.69 -9.30
N VAL A 465 -21.12 -3.02 -8.19
CA VAL A 465 -21.61 -1.68 -7.87
C VAL A 465 -20.46 -0.68 -7.87
N LEU A 466 -20.64 0.45 -8.55
CA LEU A 466 -19.75 1.61 -8.42
C LEU A 466 -20.27 2.53 -7.32
N ARG A 467 -19.50 2.71 -6.25
CA ARG A 467 -19.85 3.57 -5.12
C ARG A 467 -19.11 4.88 -5.13
N TYR A 468 -19.82 5.92 -4.68
CA TYR A 468 -19.32 7.28 -4.56
C TYR A 468 -19.26 7.67 -3.09
N GLN A 469 -18.10 8.02 -2.59
CA GLN A 469 -17.95 8.55 -1.24
C GLN A 469 -17.60 10.02 -1.26
N THR A 470 -18.46 10.85 -0.67
CA THR A 470 -18.17 12.28 -0.49
C THR A 470 -17.01 12.47 0.48
N ARG A 471 -15.95 13.13 0.02
CA ARG A 471 -14.72 13.41 0.78
C ARG A 471 -14.59 14.86 1.22
N GLY A 472 -15.27 15.76 0.56
CA GLY A 472 -15.28 17.17 0.90
C GLY A 472 -16.19 17.98 0.00
N TRP A 473 -16.51 19.17 0.45
CA TRP A 473 -17.27 20.15 -0.31
C TRP A 473 -16.56 21.49 -0.25
N SER A 474 -16.72 22.29 -1.30
CA SER A 474 -16.33 23.69 -1.30
C SER A 474 -17.42 24.56 -1.90
N LEU A 475 -17.53 25.79 -1.42
CA LEU A 475 -18.40 26.82 -1.94
C LEU A 475 -17.53 27.98 -2.43
N PHE A 476 -17.64 28.36 -3.70
CA PHE A 476 -16.75 29.33 -4.35
C PHE A 476 -15.25 29.02 -4.16
N GLY A 477 -14.88 27.74 -4.13
CA GLY A 477 -13.51 27.29 -3.89
C GLY A 477 -13.06 27.28 -2.42
N ILE A 478 -13.89 27.75 -1.49
CA ILE A 478 -13.60 27.73 -0.05
C ILE A 478 -14.08 26.39 0.52
N PRO A 479 -13.18 25.56 1.12
CA PRO A 479 -13.56 24.29 1.72
C PRO A 479 -14.57 24.48 2.86
N LEU A 480 -15.64 23.69 2.85
CA LEU A 480 -16.62 23.67 3.96
C LEU A 480 -16.16 22.75 5.08
N PRO A 481 -16.45 23.11 6.36
CA PRO A 481 -16.23 22.21 7.49
C PRO A 481 -16.96 20.89 7.32
N ARG A 482 -16.33 19.78 7.71
CA ARG A 482 -16.91 18.42 7.58
C ARG A 482 -18.29 18.26 8.18
N MET A 483 -18.58 18.98 9.27
CA MET A 483 -19.87 18.96 9.94
C MET A 483 -21.03 19.55 9.11
N LEU A 484 -20.72 20.31 8.04
CA LEU A 484 -21.71 20.88 7.11
C LEU A 484 -21.81 20.11 5.79
N VAL A 485 -20.97 19.10 5.62
CA VAL A 485 -20.92 18.30 4.39
C VAL A 485 -22.10 17.33 4.36
N PRO A 486 -22.99 17.39 3.35
CA PRO A 486 -23.99 16.37 3.17
C PRO A 486 -23.36 14.98 3.01
N SER A 487 -23.93 14.00 3.69
CA SER A 487 -23.60 12.59 3.55
C SER A 487 -24.73 11.88 2.80
N GLY A 488 -24.46 10.68 2.32
CA GLY A 488 -25.49 9.89 1.69
C GLY A 488 -24.94 8.66 1.00
N ASP A 489 -25.85 7.81 0.56
CA ASP A 489 -25.55 6.66 -0.29
C ASP A 489 -25.72 7.08 -1.75
N VAL A 490 -24.64 7.06 -2.49
CA VAL A 490 -24.61 7.34 -3.94
C VAL A 490 -23.88 6.21 -4.62
N HIS A 491 -24.60 5.51 -5.51
CA HIS A 491 -24.01 4.40 -6.24
C HIS A 491 -24.69 4.14 -7.58
N GLU A 492 -23.96 3.47 -8.45
CA GLU A 492 -24.40 2.95 -9.74
C GLU A 492 -24.42 1.43 -9.70
N ALA A 493 -25.49 0.86 -10.21
CA ALA A 493 -25.72 -0.58 -10.23
C ALA A 493 -26.51 -0.99 -11.47
N ILE A 494 -26.76 -2.27 -11.62
CA ILE A 494 -27.71 -2.80 -12.59
C ILE A 494 -28.95 -3.37 -11.87
N ASP A 495 -30.12 -3.23 -12.48
CA ASP A 495 -31.35 -3.85 -11.96
C ASP A 495 -31.42 -5.34 -12.35
N ALA A 496 -32.48 -6.04 -11.88
CA ALA A 496 -32.70 -7.44 -12.16
C ALA A 496 -32.92 -7.74 -13.66
N GLN A 497 -33.15 -6.73 -14.49
CA GLN A 497 -33.26 -6.81 -15.94
C GLN A 497 -31.97 -6.43 -16.67
N GLY A 498 -30.86 -6.22 -15.95
CA GLY A 498 -29.56 -5.82 -16.50
C GLY A 498 -29.50 -4.36 -16.96
N ARG A 499 -30.47 -3.50 -16.56
CA ARG A 499 -30.46 -2.07 -16.93
C ARG A 499 -29.70 -1.25 -15.90
N PHE A 500 -29.05 -0.20 -16.35
CA PHE A 500 -28.38 0.77 -15.48
C PHE A 500 -29.37 1.39 -14.49
N LYS A 501 -28.94 1.50 -13.24
CA LYS A 501 -29.65 2.15 -12.15
C LYS A 501 -28.72 3.07 -11.39
N PHE A 502 -29.14 4.32 -11.21
CA PHE A 502 -28.44 5.28 -10.38
C PHE A 502 -29.21 5.52 -9.08
N HIS A 503 -28.54 5.43 -7.96
CA HIS A 503 -29.11 5.68 -6.65
C HIS A 503 -28.44 6.88 -6.00
N VAL A 504 -29.22 7.83 -5.54
CA VAL A 504 -28.77 9.02 -4.80
C VAL A 504 -29.65 9.21 -3.58
N ASP A 505 -29.10 9.07 -2.39
CA ASP A 505 -29.75 9.50 -1.15
C ASP A 505 -28.83 10.53 -0.45
N MET A 506 -29.20 11.80 -0.53
CA MET A 506 -28.39 12.90 -0.01
C MET A 506 -29.03 13.48 1.24
N ILE A 507 -28.30 13.46 2.35
CA ILE A 507 -28.75 13.89 3.67
C ILE A 507 -27.85 15.02 4.17
N ALA A 508 -28.42 16.19 4.43
CA ALA A 508 -27.72 17.31 5.05
C ALA A 508 -27.73 17.19 6.58
N PRO A 509 -26.59 17.42 7.27
CA PRO A 509 -26.53 17.43 8.72
C PRO A 509 -27.57 18.39 9.30
N SER A 510 -28.28 17.96 10.36
CA SER A 510 -29.33 18.75 11.07
C SER A 510 -30.56 19.15 10.25
N LEU A 511 -30.55 19.00 8.92
CA LEU A 511 -31.66 19.37 8.04
C LEU A 511 -32.44 18.16 7.51
N GLY A 512 -31.81 16.98 7.55
CA GLY A 512 -32.38 15.75 7.00
C GLY A 512 -32.19 15.61 5.49
N ARG A 513 -33.01 14.76 4.87
CA ARG A 513 -32.88 14.41 3.44
C ARG A 513 -33.10 15.61 2.54
N LEU A 514 -32.15 15.87 1.64
CA LEU A 514 -32.26 16.88 0.57
C LEU A 514 -33.00 16.29 -0.63
N VAL A 515 -32.55 15.14 -1.11
CA VAL A 515 -33.13 14.43 -2.26
C VAL A 515 -32.82 12.94 -2.17
N HIS A 516 -33.70 12.13 -2.71
CA HIS A 516 -33.49 10.71 -2.95
C HIS A 516 -34.14 10.35 -4.30
N TYR A 517 -33.41 9.61 -5.14
CA TYR A 517 -33.87 9.07 -6.41
C TYR A 517 -33.04 7.88 -6.86
#